data_fb3236d78bbc33aafee76fad942bd6b1
#
_entry.id   fb3236d78bbc33aafee76fad942bd6b1
#
_cell.length_a   1.000
_cell.length_b   1.000
_cell.length_c   1.000
_cell.angle_alpha   90.00
_cell.angle_beta   90.00
_cell.angle_gamma   90.00
#
_symmetry.space_group_name_H-M   'P 1'
#
loop_
_entity.id
_entity.type
_entity.pdbx_description
1 polymer ?
#
loop_
_entity_poly.entity_id
_entity_poly.type
_entity_poly.pdbx_seq_one_letter_code
_entity_poly.pdbx_strand_id
1 'polypeptide(L)'
;MAKKPSNLLYGVDDRPPAGVCVVLALQHIFFLTGGFIVVAIVMGEMGCSPELIRNVVSMTMIAGGIATILQALNRGPVGSGYLCTEGTDPSFLSISILAGSVGGLPLIFGMTVVSGVIECLLSRVIHRLRVIFPPDVTGVVLTMVGLNIVPIMILDFMGVENSSSPVEAANVLVGVVTLAIMAGMSVWGKGKLRLYSVIVGIAGGYAASILFGVLTPGQMREVAEAPLVSLPDFSHISYSFDPVLIIPMAIVTLASTLKSVASLTMCQKVNDADWVRPDLVNIGRGTLADGLASIVGGGLGALGKSLYAASVGLTVATGATSRVIAWYIGAIFIALAFLPKLAAVFSIMPKPVMGGAMVYMVAFMVISGIQMMTSRMIDNRKPFVFAVSLMFGMSVDIFPNLYRHAHSWLGPFLSSSLTVTTVLAIGLNLIMRIGISRRAILKLISGEHSSDTIFRFMEDLGAGWGARKDVVHRAVAAMNEFAEAIVHCGMEGREIVLKAIFDELSLNIRITYEGPPVEFPEERPDMAAIVDDPGALARMSGFLVRHYTDRINVSREDDRTRVDLHFDH
;
A
#
# COMPACT_ATOMS: atom_id res chain seq x y z
N MET A 1 -0.32 8.83 19.42
CA MET A 1 0.11 9.59 18.21
C MET A 1 1.16 8.74 17.52
N ALA A 2 1.11 8.63 16.19
CA ALA A 2 2.12 7.90 15.43
C ALA A 2 3.52 8.48 15.70
N LYS A 3 4.50 7.61 15.92
CA LYS A 3 5.88 8.00 16.17
C LYS A 3 6.62 8.17 14.85
N LYS A 4 7.02 9.41 14.53
CA LYS A 4 7.75 9.68 13.30
C LYS A 4 9.03 8.83 13.19
N PRO A 5 9.17 8.01 12.11
CA PRO A 5 10.41 7.29 11.84
C PRO A 5 11.58 8.22 11.58
N SER A 6 12.79 7.82 11.99
CA SER A 6 14.01 8.61 11.86
C SER A 6 14.45 8.83 10.40
N ASN A 7 14.03 7.97 9.48
CA ASN A 7 14.31 8.07 8.06
C ASN A 7 13.43 9.08 7.30
N LEU A 8 12.36 9.60 7.94
CA LEU A 8 11.51 10.63 7.34
C LEU A 8 12.06 12.02 7.60
N LEU A 9 12.25 12.76 6.53
CA LEU A 9 12.62 14.18 6.60
C LEU A 9 11.41 15.02 7.06
N TYR A 10 10.25 14.79 6.43
CA TYR A 10 8.98 15.41 6.78
C TYR A 10 7.92 14.34 7.03
N GLY A 11 7.45 14.23 8.26
CA GLY A 11 6.34 13.35 8.66
C GLY A 11 4.98 13.95 8.31
N VAL A 12 3.92 13.18 8.56
CA VAL A 12 2.54 13.49 8.13
C VAL A 12 2.01 14.84 8.63
N ASP A 13 2.36 15.25 9.83
CA ASP A 13 1.89 16.50 10.46
C ASP A 13 2.88 17.66 10.33
N ASP A 14 4.07 17.41 9.78
CA ASP A 14 5.08 18.44 9.58
C ASP A 14 4.62 19.45 8.52
N ARG A 15 5.08 20.69 8.63
CA ARG A 15 4.78 21.78 7.69
C ARG A 15 6.07 22.19 6.95
N PRO A 16 6.38 21.58 5.81
CA PRO A 16 7.53 21.99 5.01
C PRO A 16 7.37 23.44 4.51
N PRO A 17 8.47 24.15 4.24
CA PRO A 17 8.43 25.46 3.58
C PRO A 17 7.68 25.40 2.25
N ALA A 18 6.99 26.50 1.88
CA ALA A 18 6.13 26.55 0.67
C ALA A 18 6.91 26.16 -0.61
N GLY A 19 8.15 26.62 -0.78
CA GLY A 19 8.97 26.24 -1.93
C GLY A 19 9.27 24.74 -2.01
N VAL A 20 9.47 24.07 -0.87
CA VAL A 20 9.63 22.62 -0.79
C VAL A 20 8.32 21.92 -1.15
N CYS A 21 7.19 22.41 -0.63
CA CYS A 21 5.88 21.87 -0.95
C CYS A 21 5.58 21.94 -2.45
N VAL A 22 5.88 23.08 -3.11
CA VAL A 22 5.68 23.23 -4.55
C VAL A 22 6.54 22.24 -5.34
N VAL A 23 7.82 22.13 -5.01
CA VAL A 23 8.73 21.19 -5.72
C VAL A 23 8.28 19.75 -5.56
N LEU A 24 7.93 19.34 -4.33
CA LEU A 24 7.42 17.99 -4.07
C LEU A 24 6.05 17.75 -4.74
N ALA A 25 5.18 18.77 -4.74
CA ALA A 25 3.90 18.69 -5.45
C ALA A 25 4.09 18.49 -6.96
N LEU A 26 5.00 19.21 -7.58
CA LEU A 26 5.31 19.02 -9.00
C LEU A 26 5.84 17.61 -9.29
N GLN A 27 6.63 17.01 -8.40
CA GLN A 27 7.07 15.63 -8.55
C GLN A 27 5.89 14.64 -8.55
N HIS A 28 4.93 14.81 -7.65
CA HIS A 28 3.74 13.96 -7.61
C HIS A 28 2.83 14.17 -8.82
N ILE A 29 2.60 15.42 -9.22
CA ILE A 29 1.80 15.77 -10.40
C ILE A 29 2.37 15.11 -11.64
N PHE A 30 3.69 15.12 -11.77
CA PHE A 30 4.39 14.49 -12.87
C PHE A 30 3.97 13.01 -13.04
N PHE A 31 3.85 12.27 -11.96
CA PHE A 31 3.41 10.88 -12.03
C PHE A 31 1.90 10.71 -12.28
N LEU A 32 1.10 11.68 -11.83
CA LEU A 32 -0.32 11.70 -12.12
C LEU A 32 -0.61 11.86 -13.63
N THR A 33 0.32 12.47 -14.38
CA THR A 33 0.17 12.60 -15.84
C THR A 33 0.18 11.26 -16.56
N GLY A 34 0.77 10.20 -15.96
CA GLY A 34 0.65 8.83 -16.47
C GLY A 34 -0.80 8.35 -16.58
N GLY A 35 -1.72 8.85 -15.76
CA GLY A 35 -3.14 8.59 -15.87
C GLY A 35 -3.80 9.19 -17.11
N PHE A 36 -3.17 10.17 -17.78
CA PHE A 36 -3.70 10.74 -19.03
C PHE A 36 -3.59 9.77 -20.20
N ILE A 37 -2.63 8.84 -20.14
CA ILE A 37 -2.49 7.76 -21.14
C ILE A 37 -3.75 6.89 -21.12
N VAL A 38 -4.30 6.58 -19.95
CA VAL A 38 -5.56 5.81 -19.83
C VAL A 38 -6.72 6.57 -20.48
N VAL A 39 -6.80 7.89 -20.24
CA VAL A 39 -7.80 8.75 -20.89
C VAL A 39 -7.63 8.72 -22.40
N ALA A 40 -6.41 8.92 -22.89
CA ALA A 40 -6.12 8.94 -24.33
C ALA A 40 -6.45 7.61 -25.02
N ILE A 41 -6.16 6.48 -24.39
CA ILE A 41 -6.48 5.14 -24.91
C ILE A 41 -8.01 4.97 -25.00
N VAL A 42 -8.75 5.19 -23.89
CA VAL A 42 -10.21 5.02 -23.87
C VAL A 42 -10.90 5.92 -24.90
N MET A 43 -10.49 7.19 -24.95
CA MET A 43 -11.07 8.17 -25.87
C MET A 43 -10.66 7.91 -27.32
N GLY A 44 -9.45 7.40 -27.55
CA GLY A 44 -8.94 7.01 -28.86
C GLY A 44 -9.70 5.82 -29.43
N GLU A 45 -9.96 4.77 -28.66
CA GLU A 45 -10.78 3.60 -29.06
C GLU A 45 -12.20 4.01 -29.43
N MET A 46 -12.71 5.10 -28.88
CA MET A 46 -14.04 5.65 -29.20
C MET A 46 -14.02 6.62 -30.39
N GLY A 47 -12.86 6.88 -30.99
CA GLY A 47 -12.75 7.81 -32.12
C GLY A 47 -13.03 9.28 -31.77
N CYS A 48 -12.78 9.68 -30.52
CA CYS A 48 -13.01 11.05 -30.05
C CYS A 48 -12.02 12.04 -30.65
N SER A 49 -12.48 13.29 -30.86
CA SER A 49 -11.61 14.36 -31.36
C SER A 49 -10.51 14.72 -30.38
N PRO A 50 -9.32 15.19 -30.84
CA PRO A 50 -8.26 15.63 -29.98
C PRO A 50 -8.67 16.75 -28.99
N GLU A 51 -9.62 17.58 -29.40
CA GLU A 51 -10.16 18.65 -28.55
C GLU A 51 -10.96 18.08 -27.38
N LEU A 52 -11.81 17.10 -27.62
CA LEU A 52 -12.58 16.40 -26.60
C LEU A 52 -11.66 15.63 -25.64
N ILE A 53 -10.60 15.00 -26.17
CA ILE A 53 -9.58 14.33 -25.33
C ILE A 53 -8.93 15.34 -24.38
N ARG A 54 -8.52 16.51 -24.87
CA ARG A 54 -7.94 17.56 -24.02
C ARG A 54 -8.93 18.03 -22.95
N ASN A 55 -10.21 18.18 -23.27
CA ASN A 55 -11.22 18.56 -22.29
C ASN A 55 -11.38 17.52 -21.19
N VAL A 56 -11.47 16.23 -21.52
CA VAL A 56 -11.58 15.14 -20.55
C VAL A 56 -10.31 15.05 -19.69
N VAL A 57 -9.12 15.31 -20.26
CA VAL A 57 -7.86 15.42 -19.49
C VAL A 57 -7.93 16.59 -18.50
N SER A 58 -8.42 17.76 -18.93
CA SER A 58 -8.58 18.92 -18.01
C SER A 58 -9.55 18.61 -16.87
N MET A 59 -10.69 17.97 -17.16
CA MET A 59 -11.63 17.50 -16.13
C MET A 59 -11.00 16.46 -15.21
N THR A 60 -10.15 15.60 -15.76
CA THR A 60 -9.38 14.61 -15.00
C THR A 60 -8.42 15.28 -14.02
N MET A 61 -7.78 16.40 -14.40
CA MET A 61 -6.92 17.19 -13.52
C MET A 61 -7.72 17.84 -12.38
N ILE A 62 -8.86 18.46 -12.69
CA ILE A 62 -9.74 19.08 -11.69
C ILE A 62 -10.21 18.01 -10.69
N ALA A 63 -10.75 16.90 -11.19
CA ALA A 63 -11.24 15.82 -10.35
C ALA A 63 -10.14 15.19 -9.49
N GLY A 64 -8.96 14.93 -10.05
CA GLY A 64 -7.81 14.38 -9.34
C GLY A 64 -7.27 15.35 -8.27
N GLY A 65 -7.29 16.64 -8.55
CA GLY A 65 -6.90 17.67 -7.58
C GLY A 65 -7.86 17.74 -6.40
N ILE A 66 -9.17 17.77 -6.66
CA ILE A 66 -10.23 17.72 -5.61
C ILE A 66 -10.08 16.42 -4.80
N ALA A 67 -9.93 15.29 -5.46
CA ALA A 67 -9.79 13.98 -4.84
C ALA A 67 -8.56 13.90 -3.93
N THR A 68 -7.40 14.39 -4.38
CA THR A 68 -6.18 14.44 -3.58
C THR A 68 -6.35 15.31 -2.31
N ILE A 69 -7.08 16.42 -2.43
CA ILE A 69 -7.41 17.26 -1.27
C ILE A 69 -8.33 16.52 -0.31
N LEU A 70 -9.38 15.86 -0.81
CA LEU A 70 -10.29 15.04 0.01
C LEU A 70 -9.53 13.96 0.78
N GLN A 71 -8.57 13.31 0.14
CA GLN A 71 -7.77 12.25 0.76
C GLN A 71 -6.87 12.77 1.89
N ALA A 72 -6.37 14.00 1.77
CA ALA A 72 -5.53 14.64 2.78
C ALA A 72 -6.31 15.15 4.01
N LEU A 73 -7.64 15.12 3.98
CA LEU A 73 -8.45 15.51 5.14
C LEU A 73 -8.24 14.54 6.30
N ASN A 74 -8.01 15.07 7.50
CA ASN A 74 -7.82 14.30 8.73
C ASN A 74 -8.90 14.54 9.78
N ARG A 75 -9.90 15.35 9.45
CA ARG A 75 -11.03 15.69 10.33
C ARG A 75 -12.33 15.29 9.67
N GLY A 76 -13.25 14.72 10.47
CA GLY A 76 -14.52 14.23 9.96
C GLY A 76 -14.46 12.81 9.40
N PRO A 77 -15.49 12.36 8.65
CA PRO A 77 -15.63 10.98 8.19
C PRO A 77 -14.88 10.70 6.88
N VAL A 78 -14.36 11.69 6.19
CA VAL A 78 -13.74 11.59 4.86
C VAL A 78 -12.25 11.89 4.95
N GLY A 79 -11.46 11.12 4.21
CA GLY A 79 -10.01 11.30 4.10
C GLY A 79 -9.20 10.49 5.11
N SER A 80 -8.09 9.95 4.65
CA SER A 80 -7.12 9.22 5.48
C SER A 80 -6.19 10.16 6.26
N GLY A 81 -6.05 11.41 5.82
CA GLY A 81 -5.11 12.38 6.37
C GLY A 81 -3.65 12.13 5.96
N TYR A 82 -3.40 11.23 5.04
CA TYR A 82 -2.06 10.97 4.48
C TYR A 82 -1.84 11.68 3.15
N LEU A 83 -0.57 11.82 2.77
CA LEU A 83 -0.16 12.23 1.43
C LEU A 83 -0.37 11.02 0.48
N CYS A 84 -1.56 10.94 -0.09
CA CYS A 84 -1.93 9.99 -1.13
C CYS A 84 -2.58 10.76 -2.26
N THR A 85 -2.06 10.63 -3.46
CA THR A 85 -2.63 11.30 -4.64
C THR A 85 -3.67 10.42 -5.30
N GLU A 86 -4.67 11.06 -5.87
CA GLU A 86 -5.75 10.42 -6.60
C GLU A 86 -5.60 10.70 -8.10
N GLY A 87 -5.71 9.66 -8.90
CA GLY A 87 -5.58 9.76 -10.36
C GLY A 87 -6.50 8.83 -11.11
N THR A 88 -6.54 8.95 -12.43
CA THR A 88 -7.22 7.96 -13.27
C THR A 88 -6.48 6.63 -13.19
N ASP A 89 -7.19 5.58 -12.85
CA ASP A 89 -6.62 4.28 -12.58
C ASP A 89 -6.70 3.33 -13.79
N PRO A 90 -5.57 2.71 -14.17
CA PRO A 90 -5.55 1.69 -15.22
C PRO A 90 -6.49 0.50 -14.98
N SER A 91 -6.85 0.20 -13.73
CA SER A 91 -7.80 -0.87 -13.41
C SER A 91 -9.17 -0.67 -14.07
N PHE A 92 -9.55 0.59 -14.31
CA PHE A 92 -10.82 0.92 -14.98
C PHE A 92 -10.73 0.93 -16.51
N LEU A 93 -9.55 0.70 -17.12
CA LEU A 93 -9.35 0.79 -18.57
C LEU A 93 -10.30 -0.12 -19.34
N SER A 94 -10.26 -1.42 -19.08
CA SER A 94 -11.06 -2.41 -19.80
C SER A 94 -12.56 -2.19 -19.65
N ILE A 95 -13.02 -1.88 -18.45
CA ILE A 95 -14.45 -1.64 -18.19
C ILE A 95 -14.92 -0.31 -18.81
N SER A 96 -14.05 0.70 -18.86
CA SER A 96 -14.36 1.98 -19.54
C SER A 96 -14.46 1.80 -21.05
N ILE A 97 -13.58 1.01 -21.67
CA ILE A 97 -13.67 0.67 -23.10
C ILE A 97 -14.97 -0.10 -23.38
N LEU A 98 -15.30 -1.09 -22.53
CA LEU A 98 -16.55 -1.84 -22.67
C LEU A 98 -17.78 -0.93 -22.54
N ALA A 99 -17.84 -0.08 -21.53
CA ALA A 99 -18.93 0.87 -21.36
C ALA A 99 -19.03 1.85 -22.56
N GLY A 100 -17.87 2.32 -23.03
CA GLY A 100 -17.78 3.19 -24.20
C GLY A 100 -18.31 2.55 -25.47
N SER A 101 -18.01 1.28 -25.72
CA SER A 101 -18.49 0.54 -26.92
C SER A 101 -19.99 0.28 -26.87
N VAL A 102 -20.61 0.18 -25.69
CA VAL A 102 -22.06 -0.09 -25.52
C VAL A 102 -22.88 1.19 -25.53
N GLY A 103 -22.48 2.24 -24.83
CA GLY A 103 -23.31 3.43 -24.62
C GLY A 103 -22.56 4.76 -24.69
N GLY A 104 -21.35 4.77 -25.23
CA GLY A 104 -20.55 5.98 -25.42
C GLY A 104 -20.07 6.62 -24.11
N LEU A 105 -19.64 7.89 -24.20
CA LEU A 105 -19.15 8.67 -23.05
C LEU A 105 -20.18 8.78 -21.91
N PRO A 106 -21.49 9.00 -22.19
CA PRO A 106 -22.47 9.08 -21.11
C PRO A 106 -22.48 7.86 -20.21
N LEU A 107 -22.29 6.66 -20.79
CA LEU A 107 -22.28 5.42 -20.03
C LEU A 107 -20.98 5.25 -19.24
N ILE A 108 -19.82 5.67 -19.78
CA ILE A 108 -18.57 5.69 -19.03
C ILE A 108 -18.70 6.55 -17.77
N PHE A 109 -19.20 7.78 -17.92
CA PHE A 109 -19.31 8.72 -16.80
C PHE A 109 -20.34 8.27 -15.78
N GLY A 110 -21.52 7.79 -16.24
CA GLY A 110 -22.54 7.25 -15.35
C GLY A 110 -22.04 6.04 -14.56
N MET A 111 -21.37 5.08 -15.21
CA MET A 111 -20.83 3.88 -14.55
C MET A 111 -19.65 4.22 -13.64
N THR A 112 -18.87 5.27 -13.91
CA THR A 112 -17.86 5.79 -12.99
C THR A 112 -18.48 6.31 -11.70
N VAL A 113 -19.62 7.02 -11.78
CA VAL A 113 -20.38 7.43 -10.58
C VAL A 113 -20.88 6.21 -9.81
N VAL A 114 -21.41 5.18 -10.50
CA VAL A 114 -21.85 3.92 -9.89
C VAL A 114 -20.69 3.23 -9.16
N SER A 115 -19.51 3.17 -9.77
CA SER A 115 -18.28 2.66 -9.14
C SER A 115 -17.98 3.39 -7.83
N GLY A 116 -18.00 4.72 -7.82
CA GLY A 116 -17.77 5.52 -6.62
C GLY A 116 -18.80 5.26 -5.52
N VAL A 117 -20.09 5.08 -5.88
CA VAL A 117 -21.14 4.71 -4.90
C VAL A 117 -20.86 3.33 -4.31
N ILE A 118 -20.51 2.35 -5.13
CA ILE A 118 -20.13 1.00 -4.66
C ILE A 118 -18.96 1.09 -3.68
N GLU A 119 -17.93 1.87 -4.00
CA GLU A 119 -16.75 2.04 -3.16
C GLU A 119 -17.09 2.75 -1.84
N CYS A 120 -17.94 3.76 -1.85
CA CYS A 120 -18.47 4.38 -0.64
C CYS A 120 -19.22 3.37 0.26
N LEU A 121 -19.96 2.43 -0.31
CA LEU A 121 -20.60 1.35 0.44
C LEU A 121 -19.56 0.37 1.01
N LEU A 122 -18.57 -0.03 0.21
CA LEU A 122 -17.46 -0.89 0.65
C LEU A 122 -16.69 -0.28 1.82
N SER A 123 -16.49 1.05 1.83
CA SER A 123 -15.78 1.75 2.90
C SER A 123 -16.40 1.52 4.29
N ARG A 124 -17.72 1.32 4.36
CA ARG A 124 -18.45 1.04 5.62
C ARG A 124 -18.26 -0.37 6.13
N VAL A 125 -17.90 -1.31 5.25
CA VAL A 125 -17.79 -2.74 5.55
C VAL A 125 -16.33 -3.16 5.74
N ILE A 126 -15.37 -2.37 5.29
CA ILE A 126 -13.93 -2.71 5.27
C ILE A 126 -13.40 -3.14 6.64
N HIS A 127 -13.86 -2.52 7.74
CA HIS A 127 -13.44 -2.89 9.09
C HIS A 127 -13.89 -4.30 9.51
N ARG A 128 -14.96 -4.83 8.90
CA ARG A 128 -15.46 -6.21 9.11
C ARG A 128 -14.74 -7.22 8.24
N LEU A 129 -14.10 -6.77 7.18
CA LEU A 129 -13.41 -7.61 6.20
C LEU A 129 -11.95 -7.90 6.57
N ARG A 130 -11.54 -7.63 7.81
CA ARG A 130 -10.17 -7.78 8.32
C ARG A 130 -9.59 -9.18 8.10
N VAL A 131 -10.43 -10.21 8.21
CA VAL A 131 -10.03 -11.61 7.97
C VAL A 131 -9.61 -11.84 6.52
N ILE A 132 -10.21 -11.06 5.60
CA ILE A 132 -10.01 -11.17 4.15
C ILE A 132 -8.75 -10.40 3.72
N PHE A 133 -8.38 -9.32 4.46
CA PHE A 133 -7.28 -8.41 4.11
C PHE A 133 -6.17 -8.36 5.15
N PRO A 134 -5.49 -9.49 5.45
CA PRO A 134 -4.31 -9.44 6.28
C PRO A 134 -3.16 -8.71 5.54
N PRO A 135 -2.19 -8.11 6.26
CA PRO A 135 -1.10 -7.33 5.67
C PRO A 135 -0.29 -8.08 4.59
N ASP A 136 -0.17 -9.38 4.70
CA ASP A 136 0.52 -10.23 3.73
C ASP A 136 -0.22 -10.31 2.37
N VAL A 137 -1.56 -10.45 2.38
CA VAL A 137 -2.38 -10.39 1.16
C VAL A 137 -2.32 -8.99 0.54
N THR A 138 -2.42 -7.93 1.34
CA THR A 138 -2.25 -6.56 0.83
C THR A 138 -0.87 -6.31 0.25
N GLY A 139 0.18 -6.95 0.80
CA GLY A 139 1.53 -6.95 0.24
C GLY A 139 1.62 -7.57 -1.15
N VAL A 140 0.93 -8.72 -1.38
CA VAL A 140 0.83 -9.35 -2.71
C VAL A 140 0.19 -8.39 -3.71
N VAL A 141 -0.93 -7.77 -3.32
CA VAL A 141 -1.64 -6.80 -4.18
C VAL A 141 -0.73 -5.62 -4.53
N LEU A 142 -0.04 -5.04 -3.54
CA LEU A 142 0.88 -3.92 -3.76
C LEU A 142 2.05 -4.30 -4.67
N THR A 143 2.62 -5.49 -4.49
CA THR A 143 3.69 -6.02 -5.36
C THR A 143 3.18 -6.17 -6.79
N MET A 144 1.97 -6.72 -6.97
CA MET A 144 1.37 -6.90 -8.30
C MET A 144 1.08 -5.56 -8.99
N VAL A 145 0.64 -4.53 -8.25
CA VAL A 145 0.51 -3.17 -8.81
C VAL A 145 1.83 -2.68 -9.40
N GLY A 146 2.95 -2.92 -8.70
CA GLY A 146 4.27 -2.59 -9.23
C GLY A 146 4.63 -3.38 -10.48
N LEU A 147 4.41 -4.70 -10.46
CA LEU A 147 4.72 -5.58 -11.57
C LEU A 147 3.85 -5.30 -12.81
N ASN A 148 2.59 -4.94 -12.62
CA ASN A 148 1.67 -4.58 -13.70
C ASN A 148 2.13 -3.37 -14.53
N ILE A 149 2.87 -2.44 -13.91
CA ILE A 149 3.39 -1.25 -14.59
C ILE A 149 4.65 -1.58 -15.40
N VAL A 150 5.34 -2.69 -15.13
CA VAL A 150 6.63 -3.05 -15.77
C VAL A 150 6.59 -3.02 -17.30
N PRO A 151 5.58 -3.58 -18.00
CA PRO A 151 5.55 -3.53 -19.47
C PRO A 151 5.56 -2.11 -20.02
N ILE A 152 4.71 -1.23 -19.49
CA ILE A 152 4.63 0.18 -19.91
C ILE A 152 5.92 0.91 -19.57
N MET A 153 6.40 0.72 -18.34
CA MET A 153 7.62 1.32 -17.83
C MET A 153 8.85 0.98 -18.70
N ILE A 154 8.99 -0.26 -19.14
CA ILE A 154 10.13 -0.70 -19.97
C ILE A 154 10.00 -0.15 -21.40
N LEU A 155 8.80 -0.15 -21.99
CA LEU A 155 8.57 0.47 -23.30
C LEU A 155 8.92 1.95 -23.26
N ASP A 156 8.48 2.68 -22.24
CA ASP A 156 8.81 4.09 -22.07
C ASP A 156 10.31 4.28 -21.83
N PHE A 157 10.95 3.44 -20.99
CA PHE A 157 12.39 3.51 -20.74
C PHE A 157 13.22 3.33 -22.02
N MET A 158 12.79 2.44 -22.91
CA MET A 158 13.41 2.20 -24.22
C MET A 158 12.99 3.26 -25.26
N GLY A 159 12.00 4.10 -24.96
CA GLY A 159 11.48 5.13 -25.86
C GLY A 159 10.71 4.57 -27.05
N VAL A 160 10.12 3.40 -26.91
CA VAL A 160 9.38 2.71 -27.99
C VAL A 160 7.88 2.66 -27.70
N GLU A 161 7.06 2.48 -28.73
CA GLU A 161 5.60 2.36 -28.58
C GLU A 161 5.13 0.93 -28.35
N ASN A 162 5.87 -0.01 -28.91
CA ASN A 162 5.57 -1.43 -28.77
C ASN A 162 6.87 -2.26 -28.81
N SER A 163 6.77 -3.53 -28.44
CA SER A 163 7.92 -4.46 -28.37
C SER A 163 8.58 -4.77 -29.72
N SER A 164 7.92 -4.43 -30.84
CA SER A 164 8.44 -4.66 -32.19
C SER A 164 9.16 -3.45 -32.79
N SER A 165 9.07 -2.28 -32.11
CA SER A 165 9.73 -1.06 -32.58
C SER A 165 11.24 -1.13 -32.37
N PRO A 166 12.05 -0.59 -33.29
CA PRO A 166 13.50 -0.55 -33.10
C PRO A 166 13.86 0.35 -31.92
N VAL A 167 14.78 -0.13 -31.09
CA VAL A 167 15.27 0.60 -29.91
C VAL A 167 16.44 1.50 -30.35
N GLU A 168 16.31 2.79 -30.12
CA GLU A 168 17.38 3.77 -30.38
C GLU A 168 18.28 3.92 -29.14
N ALA A 169 19.60 3.87 -29.35
CA ALA A 169 20.56 4.01 -28.27
C ALA A 169 20.43 5.34 -27.52
N ALA A 170 20.03 6.41 -28.19
CA ALA A 170 19.80 7.74 -27.60
C ALA A 170 18.68 7.69 -26.54
N ASN A 171 17.58 7.00 -26.83
CA ASN A 171 16.47 6.83 -25.90
C ASN A 171 16.89 6.09 -24.63
N VAL A 172 17.58 4.94 -24.81
CA VAL A 172 18.09 4.15 -23.67
C VAL A 172 19.04 4.98 -22.82
N LEU A 173 19.93 5.75 -23.46
CA LEU A 173 20.90 6.59 -22.75
C LEU A 173 20.21 7.67 -21.92
N VAL A 174 19.16 8.31 -22.45
CA VAL A 174 18.32 9.27 -21.70
C VAL A 174 17.66 8.62 -20.49
N GLY A 175 17.06 7.44 -20.67
CA GLY A 175 16.46 6.67 -19.57
C GLY A 175 17.47 6.33 -18.48
N VAL A 176 18.64 5.83 -18.88
CA VAL A 176 19.75 5.50 -17.97
C VAL A 176 20.25 6.74 -17.22
N VAL A 177 20.47 7.86 -17.89
CA VAL A 177 20.91 9.13 -17.26
C VAL A 177 19.88 9.59 -16.23
N THR A 178 18.60 9.58 -16.61
CA THR A 178 17.50 9.97 -15.71
C THR A 178 17.50 9.11 -14.45
N LEU A 179 17.50 7.78 -14.62
CA LEU A 179 17.50 6.81 -13.52
C LEU A 179 18.76 6.93 -12.67
N ALA A 180 19.94 7.08 -13.29
CA ALA A 180 21.21 7.19 -12.59
C ALA A 180 21.28 8.43 -11.69
N ILE A 181 20.78 9.58 -12.19
CA ILE A 181 20.69 10.80 -11.37
C ILE A 181 19.76 10.57 -10.17
N MET A 182 18.55 10.02 -10.40
CA MET A 182 17.59 9.77 -9.34
C MET A 182 18.14 8.80 -8.30
N ALA A 183 18.66 7.65 -8.73
CA ALA A 183 19.22 6.63 -7.86
C ALA A 183 20.46 7.15 -7.12
N GLY A 184 21.35 7.84 -7.82
CA GLY A 184 22.55 8.43 -7.23
C GLY A 184 22.23 9.43 -6.12
N MET A 185 21.29 10.34 -6.38
CA MET A 185 20.85 11.31 -5.36
C MET A 185 20.09 10.65 -4.20
N SER A 186 19.39 9.55 -4.46
CA SER A 186 18.65 8.80 -3.41
C SER A 186 19.59 8.00 -2.51
N VAL A 187 20.62 7.36 -3.09
CA VAL A 187 21.52 6.45 -2.37
C VAL A 187 22.62 7.23 -1.64
N TRP A 188 23.28 8.16 -2.34
CA TRP A 188 24.42 8.93 -1.79
C TRP A 188 24.03 10.31 -1.29
N GLY A 189 22.85 10.82 -1.64
CA GLY A 189 22.37 12.12 -1.20
C GLY A 189 21.98 12.12 0.29
N LYS A 190 22.41 13.16 1.01
CA LYS A 190 22.09 13.38 2.43
C LYS A 190 21.03 14.48 2.59
N GLY A 191 20.09 14.26 3.52
CA GLY A 191 19.10 15.27 3.90
C GLY A 191 18.25 15.76 2.73
N LYS A 192 18.23 17.07 2.48
CA LYS A 192 17.40 17.71 1.45
C LYS A 192 17.72 17.26 0.02
N LEU A 193 18.93 16.77 -0.25
CA LEU A 193 19.31 16.33 -1.59
C LEU A 193 18.45 15.16 -2.07
N ARG A 194 18.11 14.25 -1.16
CA ARG A 194 17.21 13.11 -1.43
C ARG A 194 15.80 13.57 -1.82
N LEU A 195 15.29 14.67 -1.22
CA LEU A 195 13.98 15.22 -1.56
C LEU A 195 13.87 15.64 -3.02
N TYR A 196 14.96 16.15 -3.59
CA TYR A 196 14.96 16.68 -4.94
C TYR A 196 15.38 15.66 -6.00
N SER A 197 15.65 14.41 -5.61
CA SER A 197 16.17 13.37 -6.52
C SER A 197 15.34 13.22 -7.80
N VAL A 198 14.02 13.21 -7.68
CA VAL A 198 13.13 13.01 -8.83
C VAL A 198 13.11 14.24 -9.74
N ILE A 199 12.95 15.44 -9.20
CA ILE A 199 12.89 16.66 -10.04
C ILE A 199 14.22 16.92 -10.75
N VAL A 200 15.35 16.69 -10.06
CA VAL A 200 16.67 16.85 -10.65
C VAL A 200 16.93 15.75 -11.70
N GLY A 201 16.50 14.52 -11.43
CA GLY A 201 16.57 13.44 -12.41
C GLY A 201 15.77 13.72 -13.67
N ILE A 202 14.53 14.22 -13.51
CA ILE A 202 13.70 14.65 -14.64
C ILE A 202 14.36 15.80 -15.41
N ALA A 203 14.81 16.84 -14.73
CA ALA A 203 15.48 17.98 -15.37
C ALA A 203 16.75 17.52 -16.13
N GLY A 204 17.54 16.64 -15.51
CA GLY A 204 18.71 16.02 -16.17
C GLY A 204 18.33 15.16 -17.37
N GLY A 205 17.21 14.41 -17.28
CA GLY A 205 16.64 13.63 -18.37
C GLY A 205 16.18 14.52 -19.56
N TYR A 206 15.51 15.64 -19.26
CA TYR A 206 15.17 16.63 -20.30
C TYR A 206 16.41 17.22 -20.96
N ALA A 207 17.42 17.60 -20.18
CA ALA A 207 18.68 18.10 -20.72
C ALA A 207 19.38 17.07 -21.61
N ALA A 208 19.42 15.80 -21.17
CA ALA A 208 19.95 14.70 -21.98
C ALA A 208 19.10 14.48 -23.26
N SER A 209 17.78 14.61 -23.18
CA SER A 209 16.89 14.45 -24.34
C SER A 209 17.13 15.53 -25.40
N ILE A 210 17.45 16.75 -24.99
CA ILE A 210 17.84 17.84 -25.91
C ILE A 210 19.20 17.52 -26.51
N LEU A 211 20.18 17.10 -25.71
CA LEU A 211 21.54 16.80 -26.16
C LEU A 211 21.58 15.65 -27.16
N PHE A 212 20.80 14.62 -26.96
CA PHE A 212 20.76 13.44 -27.83
C PHE A 212 19.69 13.52 -28.94
N GLY A 213 18.99 14.66 -29.05
CA GLY A 213 17.99 14.88 -30.10
C GLY A 213 16.72 14.10 -29.97
N VAL A 214 16.43 13.52 -28.78
CA VAL A 214 15.20 12.78 -28.48
C VAL A 214 14.01 13.75 -28.40
N LEU A 215 14.21 14.91 -27.79
CA LEU A 215 13.21 15.99 -27.78
C LEU A 215 13.31 16.81 -29.05
N THR A 216 12.31 16.75 -29.89
CA THR A 216 12.30 17.41 -31.19
C THR A 216 11.95 18.91 -31.09
N PRO A 217 12.47 19.78 -31.99
CA PRO A 217 12.06 21.18 -32.06
C PRO A 217 10.55 21.36 -32.28
N GLY A 218 9.88 20.40 -32.93
CA GLY A 218 8.43 20.42 -33.16
C GLY A 218 7.65 20.34 -31.86
N GLN A 219 8.03 19.42 -30.95
CA GLN A 219 7.43 19.29 -29.63
C GLN A 219 7.65 20.55 -28.77
N MET A 220 8.82 21.14 -28.83
CA MET A 220 9.10 22.41 -28.13
C MET A 220 8.24 23.56 -28.66
N ARG A 221 7.95 23.56 -29.97
CA ARG A 221 7.08 24.54 -30.62
C ARG A 221 5.63 24.37 -30.18
N GLU A 222 5.14 23.13 -30.03
CA GLU A 222 3.83 22.82 -29.52
C GLU A 222 3.56 23.46 -28.15
N VAL A 223 4.52 23.39 -27.23
CA VAL A 223 4.45 24.08 -25.93
C VAL A 223 4.45 25.61 -26.11
N ALA A 224 5.25 26.12 -27.04
CA ALA A 224 5.31 27.56 -27.27
C ALA A 224 4.00 28.13 -27.81
N GLU A 225 3.30 27.38 -28.66
CA GLU A 225 2.05 27.75 -29.31
C GLU A 225 0.80 27.48 -28.43
N ALA A 226 0.94 26.66 -27.38
CA ALA A 226 -0.16 26.39 -26.46
C ALA A 226 -0.67 27.68 -25.78
N PRO A 227 -2.01 27.86 -25.64
CA PRO A 227 -2.58 29.04 -25.01
C PRO A 227 -2.18 29.09 -23.54
N LEU A 228 -1.99 30.33 -23.02
CA LEU A 228 -1.66 30.53 -21.62
C LEU A 228 -2.80 30.13 -20.69
N VAL A 229 -4.04 30.47 -21.07
CA VAL A 229 -5.24 30.18 -20.29
C VAL A 229 -6.32 29.65 -21.22
N SER A 230 -7.01 28.59 -20.79
CA SER A 230 -8.20 28.06 -21.45
C SER A 230 -9.19 27.59 -20.39
N LEU A 231 -10.47 27.87 -20.62
CA LEU A 231 -11.52 27.33 -19.76
C LEU A 231 -11.91 25.94 -20.28
N PRO A 232 -11.93 24.93 -19.38
CA PRO A 232 -12.46 23.62 -19.74
C PRO A 232 -13.91 23.69 -20.18
N ASP A 233 -14.27 22.94 -21.22
CA ASP A 233 -15.65 22.85 -21.71
C ASP A 233 -16.40 21.71 -21.03
N PHE A 234 -17.60 22.00 -20.53
CA PHE A 234 -18.49 21.05 -19.84
C PHE A 234 -19.58 20.47 -20.76
N SER A 235 -19.62 20.86 -22.04
CA SER A 235 -20.68 20.48 -22.97
C SER A 235 -20.74 18.97 -23.27
N HIS A 236 -19.63 18.26 -23.08
CA HIS A 236 -19.52 16.82 -23.28
C HIS A 236 -20.08 15.97 -22.13
N ILE A 237 -20.43 16.59 -21.00
CA ILE A 237 -20.88 15.87 -19.80
C ILE A 237 -22.34 15.44 -19.96
N SER A 238 -22.54 14.15 -19.94
CA SER A 238 -23.86 13.51 -19.94
C SER A 238 -23.76 12.15 -19.27
N TYR A 239 -24.89 11.60 -18.82
CA TYR A 239 -24.90 10.37 -18.04
C TYR A 239 -25.91 9.39 -18.58
N SER A 240 -25.52 8.12 -18.67
CA SER A 240 -26.41 6.99 -18.82
C SER A 240 -25.97 5.84 -17.92
N PHE A 241 -26.86 4.92 -17.65
CA PHE A 241 -26.65 3.82 -16.71
C PHE A 241 -27.16 2.52 -17.35
N ASP A 242 -26.34 1.45 -17.24
CA ASP A 242 -26.75 0.12 -17.71
C ASP A 242 -26.61 -0.87 -16.53
N PRO A 243 -27.75 -1.47 -16.08
CA PRO A 243 -27.74 -2.47 -15.02
C PRO A 243 -26.86 -3.69 -15.31
N VAL A 244 -26.67 -4.07 -16.57
CA VAL A 244 -25.85 -5.23 -16.96
C VAL A 244 -24.37 -5.00 -16.62
N LEU A 245 -23.91 -3.76 -16.67
CA LEU A 245 -22.53 -3.40 -16.37
C LEU A 245 -22.26 -3.20 -14.85
N ILE A 246 -23.29 -3.22 -13.99
CA ILE A 246 -23.10 -3.02 -12.53
C ILE A 246 -22.22 -4.12 -11.95
N ILE A 247 -22.44 -5.38 -12.32
CA ILE A 247 -21.67 -6.52 -11.77
C ILE A 247 -20.19 -6.45 -12.19
N PRO A 248 -19.85 -6.36 -13.48
CA PRO A 248 -18.47 -6.17 -13.91
C PRO A 248 -17.80 -4.94 -13.27
N MET A 249 -18.51 -3.81 -13.20
CA MET A 249 -18.02 -2.59 -12.56
C MET A 249 -17.74 -2.82 -11.07
N ALA A 250 -18.64 -3.50 -10.35
CA ALA A 250 -18.45 -3.81 -8.92
C ALA A 250 -17.22 -4.69 -8.67
N ILE A 251 -16.92 -5.65 -9.54
CA ILE A 251 -15.73 -6.50 -9.44
C ILE A 251 -14.46 -5.66 -9.62
N VAL A 252 -14.41 -4.82 -10.64
CA VAL A 252 -13.26 -3.92 -10.88
C VAL A 252 -13.11 -2.92 -9.74
N THR A 253 -14.21 -2.34 -9.27
CA THR A 253 -14.20 -1.43 -8.11
C THR A 253 -13.66 -2.11 -6.86
N LEU A 254 -14.08 -3.35 -6.59
CA LEU A 254 -13.56 -4.12 -5.45
C LEU A 254 -12.04 -4.30 -5.55
N ALA A 255 -11.51 -4.68 -6.71
CA ALA A 255 -10.08 -4.83 -6.91
C ALA A 255 -9.33 -3.51 -6.72
N SER A 256 -9.86 -2.39 -7.24
CA SER A 256 -9.31 -1.05 -7.04
C SER A 256 -9.33 -0.64 -5.57
N THR A 257 -10.45 -0.87 -4.87
CA THR A 257 -10.58 -0.62 -3.41
C THR A 257 -9.52 -1.39 -2.63
N LEU A 258 -9.21 -2.64 -3.00
CA LEU A 258 -8.18 -3.43 -2.32
C LEU A 258 -6.78 -2.86 -2.53
N LYS A 259 -6.49 -2.36 -3.71
CA LYS A 259 -5.26 -1.60 -3.98
C LYS A 259 -5.18 -0.35 -3.10
N SER A 260 -6.27 0.39 -2.95
CA SER A 260 -6.36 1.56 -2.08
C SER A 260 -6.13 1.20 -0.61
N VAL A 261 -6.72 0.10 -0.12
CA VAL A 261 -6.46 -0.44 1.23
C VAL A 261 -4.98 -0.75 1.43
N ALA A 262 -4.33 -1.40 0.45
CA ALA A 262 -2.90 -1.72 0.50
C ALA A 262 -2.05 -0.43 0.55
N SER A 263 -2.36 0.55 -0.29
CA SER A 263 -1.66 1.83 -0.35
C SER A 263 -1.80 2.62 0.96
N LEU A 264 -3.00 2.70 1.53
CA LEU A 264 -3.25 3.36 2.81
C LEU A 264 -2.57 2.64 3.98
N THR A 265 -2.56 1.30 3.99
CA THR A 265 -1.83 0.52 4.98
C THR A 265 -0.33 0.82 4.92
N MET A 266 0.22 0.95 3.71
CA MET A 266 1.61 1.34 3.53
C MET A 266 1.88 2.77 4.02
N CYS A 267 0.98 3.72 3.76
CA CYS A 267 1.08 5.07 4.30
C CYS A 267 1.12 5.08 5.83
N GLN A 268 0.28 4.28 6.49
CA GLN A 268 0.30 4.13 7.95
C GLN A 268 1.65 3.59 8.42
N LYS A 269 2.14 2.50 7.81
CA LYS A 269 3.41 1.87 8.15
C LYS A 269 4.61 2.80 7.97
N VAL A 270 4.63 3.57 6.90
CA VAL A 270 5.72 4.52 6.61
C VAL A 270 5.76 5.68 7.60
N ASN A 271 4.60 6.08 8.14
CA ASN A 271 4.47 7.24 9.02
C ASN A 271 4.59 6.91 10.52
N ASP A 272 4.67 5.63 10.88
CA ASP A 272 4.73 5.21 12.28
C ASP A 272 5.86 4.20 12.51
N ALA A 273 6.87 4.60 13.29
CA ALA A 273 7.99 3.73 13.67
C ALA A 273 7.55 2.52 14.51
N ASP A 274 6.50 2.70 15.30
CA ASP A 274 5.95 1.67 16.19
C ASP A 274 4.69 1.01 15.57
N TRP A 275 4.56 1.06 14.22
CA TRP A 275 3.40 0.51 13.52
C TRP A 275 3.27 -1.01 13.75
N VAL A 276 2.12 -1.39 14.25
CA VAL A 276 1.81 -2.76 14.66
C VAL A 276 0.78 -3.39 13.72
N ARG A 277 -0.27 -2.63 13.39
CA ARG A 277 -1.42 -3.14 12.64
C ARG A 277 -2.11 -2.02 11.85
N PRO A 278 -2.83 -2.38 10.75
CA PRO A 278 -3.63 -1.41 10.02
C PRO A 278 -4.74 -0.81 10.90
N ASP A 279 -4.85 0.52 10.90
CA ASP A 279 -6.04 1.21 11.40
C ASP A 279 -7.13 1.17 10.32
N LEU A 280 -8.03 0.18 10.43
CA LEU A 280 -9.10 -0.03 9.46
C LEU A 280 -10.17 1.07 9.50
N VAL A 281 -10.30 1.82 10.60
CA VAL A 281 -11.21 2.96 10.67
C VAL A 281 -10.67 4.09 9.80
N ASN A 282 -9.38 4.37 9.91
CA ASN A 282 -8.70 5.35 9.07
C ASN A 282 -8.70 4.92 7.59
N ILE A 283 -8.42 3.65 7.31
CA ILE A 283 -8.49 3.08 5.95
C ILE A 283 -9.91 3.24 5.38
N GLY A 284 -10.96 2.95 6.16
CA GLY A 284 -12.35 3.14 5.74
C GLY A 284 -12.66 4.61 5.37
N ARG A 285 -12.12 5.59 6.11
CA ARG A 285 -12.24 7.02 5.77
C ARG A 285 -11.51 7.37 4.47
N GLY A 286 -10.32 6.80 4.25
CA GLY A 286 -9.58 6.97 3.01
C GLY A 286 -10.28 6.34 1.81
N THR A 287 -10.83 5.13 1.97
CA THR A 287 -11.64 4.47 0.94
C THR A 287 -12.92 5.25 0.63
N LEU A 288 -13.54 5.89 1.65
CA LEU A 288 -14.68 6.78 1.42
C LEU A 288 -14.28 7.99 0.56
N ALA A 289 -13.09 8.55 0.80
CA ALA A 289 -12.57 9.64 -0.03
C ALA A 289 -12.32 9.20 -1.47
N ASP A 290 -11.79 7.99 -1.69
CA ASP A 290 -11.56 7.37 -3.00
C ASP A 290 -12.89 7.17 -3.77
N GLY A 291 -13.92 6.63 -3.10
CA GLY A 291 -15.25 6.52 -3.68
C GLY A 291 -15.86 7.88 -4.04
N LEU A 292 -15.73 8.88 -3.17
CA LEU A 292 -16.17 10.26 -3.49
C LEU A 292 -15.35 10.85 -4.65
N ALA A 293 -14.06 10.53 -4.75
CA ALA A 293 -13.22 10.93 -5.87
C ALA A 293 -13.73 10.39 -7.20
N SER A 294 -14.16 9.13 -7.25
CA SER A 294 -14.77 8.51 -8.42
C SER A 294 -16.14 9.13 -8.74
N ILE A 295 -16.96 9.48 -7.73
CA ILE A 295 -18.22 10.22 -7.95
C ILE A 295 -17.95 11.59 -8.54
N VAL A 296 -17.02 12.34 -7.99
CA VAL A 296 -16.62 13.67 -8.51
C VAL A 296 -16.02 13.52 -9.91
N GLY A 297 -15.18 12.50 -10.15
CA GLY A 297 -14.60 12.21 -11.45
C GLY A 297 -15.67 11.97 -12.52
N GLY A 298 -16.57 11.01 -12.30
CA GLY A 298 -17.67 10.74 -13.20
C GLY A 298 -18.59 11.96 -13.38
N GLY A 299 -18.87 12.69 -12.27
CA GLY A 299 -19.66 13.91 -12.29
C GLY A 299 -19.04 15.07 -13.10
N LEU A 300 -17.73 15.12 -13.23
CA LEU A 300 -17.01 16.09 -14.08
C LEU A 300 -16.70 15.55 -15.49
N GLY A 301 -17.24 14.39 -15.87
CA GLY A 301 -16.94 13.80 -17.17
C GLY A 301 -15.51 13.27 -17.29
N ALA A 302 -14.95 12.78 -16.20
CA ALA A 302 -13.66 12.11 -16.16
C ALA A 302 -13.83 10.60 -15.89
N LEU A 303 -12.78 9.83 -16.12
CA LEU A 303 -12.76 8.38 -15.87
C LEU A 303 -12.60 8.05 -14.39
N GLY A 304 -12.77 6.77 -14.03
CA GLY A 304 -12.66 6.25 -12.68
C GLY A 304 -11.35 6.65 -12.01
N LYS A 305 -11.45 7.10 -10.75
CA LYS A 305 -10.35 7.54 -9.92
C LYS A 305 -10.00 6.45 -8.93
N SER A 306 -8.75 6.45 -8.50
CA SER A 306 -8.31 5.68 -7.34
C SER A 306 -6.97 6.19 -6.84
N LEU A 307 -6.57 5.75 -5.66
CA LEU A 307 -5.27 6.04 -5.08
C LEU A 307 -4.13 5.62 -6.01
N TYR A 308 -3.23 6.55 -6.29
CA TYR A 308 -2.09 6.32 -7.18
C TYR A 308 -0.93 5.71 -6.38
N ALA A 309 -0.82 4.39 -6.39
CA ALA A 309 0.14 3.64 -5.58
C ALA A 309 1.61 4.08 -5.81
N ALA A 310 1.96 4.51 -7.03
CA ALA A 310 3.27 5.06 -7.35
C ALA A 310 3.61 6.31 -6.50
N SER A 311 2.61 7.11 -6.14
CA SER A 311 2.78 8.26 -5.25
C SER A 311 3.25 7.84 -3.84
N VAL A 312 2.76 6.70 -3.34
CA VAL A 312 3.23 6.14 -2.05
C VAL A 312 4.71 5.73 -2.16
N GLY A 313 5.11 5.12 -3.29
CA GLY A 313 6.52 4.83 -3.58
C GLY A 313 7.39 6.10 -3.56
N LEU A 314 6.89 7.19 -4.13
CA LEU A 314 7.59 8.49 -4.13
C LEU A 314 7.74 9.06 -2.72
N THR A 315 6.71 8.98 -1.86
CA THR A 315 6.82 9.43 -0.46
C THR A 315 7.88 8.65 0.31
N VAL A 316 7.98 7.34 0.09
CA VAL A 316 9.02 6.48 0.67
C VAL A 316 10.40 6.88 0.16
N ALA A 317 10.54 7.05 -1.15
CA ALA A 317 11.79 7.39 -1.80
C ALA A 317 12.35 8.75 -1.34
N THR A 318 11.49 9.77 -1.27
CA THR A 318 11.88 11.12 -0.85
C THR A 318 11.97 11.28 0.66
N GLY A 319 11.27 10.47 1.44
CA GLY A 319 11.15 10.61 2.90
C GLY A 319 10.29 11.81 3.30
N ALA A 320 9.36 12.25 2.44
CA ALA A 320 8.45 13.35 2.69
C ALA A 320 6.99 12.89 2.58
N THR A 321 6.31 12.82 3.71
CA THR A 321 4.96 12.28 3.83
C THR A 321 3.93 13.31 4.33
N SER A 322 4.31 14.60 4.40
CA SER A 322 3.46 15.66 4.93
C SER A 322 2.17 15.82 4.11
N ARG A 323 1.02 15.79 4.80
CA ARG A 323 -0.29 16.06 4.20
C ARG A 323 -0.43 17.46 3.59
N VAL A 324 0.39 18.41 4.04
CA VAL A 324 0.37 19.77 3.48
C VAL A 324 0.76 19.75 2.00
N ILE A 325 1.66 18.84 1.59
CA ILE A 325 2.06 18.67 0.20
C ILE A 325 0.86 18.28 -0.67
N ALA A 326 -0.07 17.46 -0.16
CA ALA A 326 -1.27 17.07 -0.90
C ALA A 326 -2.19 18.26 -1.24
N TRP A 327 -2.27 19.27 -0.34
CA TRP A 327 -3.00 20.51 -0.63
C TRP A 327 -2.35 21.28 -1.79
N TYR A 328 -1.01 21.34 -1.83
CA TYR A 328 -0.30 21.96 -2.95
C TYR A 328 -0.48 21.16 -4.25
N ILE A 329 -0.43 19.82 -4.17
CA ILE A 329 -0.69 18.95 -5.35
C ILE A 329 -2.09 19.24 -5.89
N GLY A 330 -3.11 19.20 -5.03
CA GLY A 330 -4.48 19.42 -5.45
C GLY A 330 -4.69 20.81 -6.08
N ALA A 331 -4.18 21.86 -5.42
CA ALA A 331 -4.31 23.23 -5.92
C ALA A 331 -3.58 23.42 -7.26
N ILE A 332 -2.34 22.94 -7.38
CA ILE A 332 -1.56 23.07 -8.62
C ILE A 332 -2.19 22.22 -9.74
N PHE A 333 -2.67 21.01 -9.43
CA PHE A 333 -3.28 20.13 -10.42
C PHE A 333 -4.59 20.71 -10.97
N ILE A 334 -5.40 21.34 -10.12
CA ILE A 334 -6.59 22.11 -10.55
C ILE A 334 -6.15 23.30 -11.40
N ALA A 335 -5.13 24.06 -10.97
CA ALA A 335 -4.67 25.22 -11.72
C ALA A 335 -4.12 24.85 -13.10
N LEU A 336 -3.44 23.71 -13.23
CA LEU A 336 -2.92 23.20 -14.51
C LEU A 336 -4.06 22.91 -15.52
N ALA A 337 -5.25 22.54 -15.08
CA ALA A 337 -6.40 22.35 -15.97
C ALA A 337 -6.80 23.64 -16.72
N PHE A 338 -6.49 24.80 -16.15
CA PHE A 338 -6.75 26.12 -16.73
C PHE A 338 -5.51 26.73 -17.44
N LEU A 339 -4.36 26.07 -17.35
CA LEU A 339 -3.07 26.55 -17.87
C LEU A 339 -2.50 25.54 -18.89
N PRO A 340 -3.08 25.41 -20.11
CA PRO A 340 -2.67 24.41 -21.08
C PRO A 340 -1.19 24.46 -21.43
N LYS A 341 -0.59 25.66 -21.42
CA LYS A 341 0.85 25.83 -21.72
C LYS A 341 1.75 25.13 -20.69
N LEU A 342 1.40 25.19 -19.39
CA LEU A 342 2.12 24.46 -18.35
C LEU A 342 1.82 22.96 -18.41
N ALA A 343 0.57 22.58 -18.68
CA ALA A 343 0.21 21.18 -18.89
C ALA A 343 0.97 20.57 -20.09
N ALA A 344 1.17 21.33 -21.17
CA ALA A 344 1.92 20.89 -22.34
C ALA A 344 3.38 20.53 -22.02
N VAL A 345 4.03 21.21 -21.07
CA VAL A 345 5.39 20.83 -20.63
C VAL A 345 5.41 19.40 -20.07
N PHE A 346 4.38 19.00 -19.36
CA PHE A 346 4.27 17.62 -18.86
C PHE A 346 3.91 16.61 -19.96
N SER A 347 3.10 17.02 -20.96
CA SER A 347 2.68 16.11 -22.03
C SER A 347 3.76 15.85 -23.09
N ILE A 348 4.69 16.79 -23.30
CA ILE A 348 5.82 16.59 -24.24
C ILE A 348 6.99 15.81 -23.62
N MET A 349 6.83 15.33 -22.38
CA MET A 349 7.91 14.62 -21.72
C MET A 349 8.38 13.43 -22.54
N PRO A 350 9.70 13.35 -22.82
CA PRO A 350 10.26 12.21 -23.54
C PRO A 350 9.96 10.90 -22.81
N LYS A 351 9.44 9.89 -23.51
CA LYS A 351 9.16 8.57 -22.97
C LYS A 351 10.31 7.99 -22.12
N PRO A 352 11.60 8.09 -22.54
CA PRO A 352 12.72 7.58 -21.74
C PRO A 352 12.88 8.26 -20.38
N VAL A 353 12.56 9.57 -20.29
CA VAL A 353 12.58 10.31 -19.02
C VAL A 353 11.49 9.78 -18.09
N MET A 354 10.28 9.60 -18.64
CA MET A 354 9.16 9.02 -17.91
C MET A 354 9.48 7.59 -17.45
N GLY A 355 9.97 6.74 -18.35
CA GLY A 355 10.35 5.37 -18.04
C GLY A 355 11.42 5.28 -16.96
N GLY A 356 12.48 6.10 -17.02
CA GLY A 356 13.53 6.17 -15.99
C GLY A 356 12.98 6.56 -14.61
N ALA A 357 12.06 7.52 -14.58
CA ALA A 357 11.39 7.93 -13.34
C ALA A 357 10.43 6.84 -12.81
N MET A 358 9.69 6.14 -13.70
CA MET A 358 8.84 5.03 -13.30
C MET A 358 9.65 3.87 -12.72
N VAL A 359 10.78 3.48 -13.34
CA VAL A 359 11.67 2.43 -12.81
C VAL A 359 12.08 2.74 -11.38
N TYR A 360 12.51 4.00 -11.14
CA TYR A 360 12.91 4.43 -9.81
C TYR A 360 11.81 4.24 -8.77
N MET A 361 10.57 4.64 -9.07
CA MET A 361 9.47 4.55 -8.10
C MET A 361 8.92 3.14 -7.93
N VAL A 362 8.75 2.41 -9.03
CA VAL A 362 8.22 1.04 -9.02
C VAL A 362 9.14 0.15 -8.19
N ALA A 363 10.46 0.37 -8.24
CA ALA A 363 11.41 -0.33 -7.38
C ALA A 363 11.08 -0.17 -5.88
N PHE A 364 10.78 1.04 -5.42
CA PHE A 364 10.37 1.26 -4.02
C PHE A 364 8.99 0.65 -3.70
N MET A 365 8.08 0.68 -4.65
CA MET A 365 6.74 0.11 -4.46
C MET A 365 6.78 -1.41 -4.35
N VAL A 366 7.51 -2.09 -5.23
CA VAL A 366 7.68 -3.55 -5.21
C VAL A 366 8.35 -4.01 -3.91
N ILE A 367 9.45 -3.35 -3.51
CA ILE A 367 10.14 -3.72 -2.26
C ILE A 367 9.25 -3.48 -1.03
N SER A 368 8.42 -2.43 -1.04
CA SER A 368 7.45 -2.16 0.01
C SER A 368 6.38 -3.25 0.11
N GLY A 369 5.89 -3.74 -1.03
CA GLY A 369 4.98 -4.89 -1.09
C GLY A 369 5.63 -6.16 -0.52
N ILE A 370 6.87 -6.46 -0.91
CA ILE A 370 7.64 -7.60 -0.39
C ILE A 370 7.85 -7.48 1.13
N GLN A 371 8.23 -6.30 1.63
CA GLN A 371 8.38 -6.05 3.06
C GLN A 371 7.06 -6.24 3.83
N MET A 372 5.93 -5.94 3.19
CA MET A 372 4.61 -6.17 3.79
C MET A 372 4.27 -7.66 3.80
N MET A 373 4.53 -8.41 2.72
CA MET A 373 4.36 -9.88 2.68
C MET A 373 5.18 -10.58 3.75
N THR A 374 6.41 -10.11 3.99
CA THR A 374 7.35 -10.71 4.95
C THR A 374 7.27 -10.12 6.36
N SER A 375 6.31 -9.22 6.63
CA SER A 375 6.14 -8.60 7.95
C SER A 375 5.64 -9.57 9.03
N ARG A 376 5.05 -10.68 8.61
CA ARG A 376 4.55 -11.76 9.48
C ARG A 376 5.39 -13.01 9.29
N MET A 377 5.28 -13.95 10.24
CA MET A 377 5.90 -15.27 10.10
C MET A 377 5.29 -16.01 8.90
N ILE A 378 6.15 -16.66 8.13
CA ILE A 378 5.77 -17.36 6.91
C ILE A 378 5.89 -18.86 7.17
N ASP A 379 4.76 -19.57 7.09
CA ASP A 379 4.72 -21.03 7.05
C ASP A 379 4.78 -21.55 5.60
N ASN A 380 4.76 -22.86 5.41
CA ASN A 380 4.79 -23.48 4.09
C ASN A 380 3.57 -23.17 3.20
N ARG A 381 2.49 -22.59 3.75
CA ARG A 381 1.25 -22.27 3.02
C ARG A 381 1.30 -20.88 2.38
N LYS A 382 1.92 -19.91 3.07
CA LYS A 382 2.03 -18.53 2.62
C LYS A 382 2.78 -18.37 1.28
N PRO A 383 3.91 -19.07 1.03
CA PRO A 383 4.58 -19.01 -0.26
C PRO A 383 3.67 -19.43 -1.43
N PHE A 384 2.78 -20.42 -1.22
CA PHE A 384 1.80 -20.79 -2.25
C PHE A 384 0.81 -19.66 -2.53
N VAL A 385 0.26 -19.01 -1.49
CA VAL A 385 -0.63 -17.87 -1.68
C VAL A 385 0.07 -16.76 -2.47
N PHE A 386 1.30 -16.42 -2.11
CA PHE A 386 2.05 -15.34 -2.75
C PHE A 386 2.44 -15.68 -4.18
N ALA A 387 3.12 -16.80 -4.37
CA ALA A 387 3.67 -17.18 -5.67
C ALA A 387 2.56 -17.48 -6.69
N VAL A 388 1.58 -18.31 -6.32
CA VAL A 388 0.49 -18.69 -7.25
C VAL A 388 -0.31 -17.46 -7.66
N SER A 389 -0.64 -16.56 -6.71
CA SER A 389 -1.41 -15.35 -7.03
C SER A 389 -0.65 -14.41 -7.97
N LEU A 390 0.66 -14.21 -7.73
CA LEU A 390 1.50 -13.38 -8.59
C LEU A 390 1.70 -14.01 -9.98
N MET A 391 1.98 -15.32 -10.06
CA MET A 391 2.19 -16.02 -11.33
C MET A 391 0.93 -15.99 -12.21
N PHE A 392 -0.23 -16.31 -11.67
CA PHE A 392 -1.48 -16.27 -12.43
C PHE A 392 -1.89 -14.83 -12.78
N GLY A 393 -1.64 -13.86 -11.90
CA GLY A 393 -1.84 -12.45 -12.24
C GLY A 393 -0.96 -12.02 -13.41
N MET A 394 0.34 -12.27 -13.34
CA MET A 394 1.28 -11.94 -14.42
C MET A 394 0.94 -12.65 -15.73
N SER A 395 0.39 -13.87 -15.67
CA SER A 395 0.04 -14.64 -16.88
C SER A 395 -1.01 -13.91 -17.74
N VAL A 396 -1.83 -13.04 -17.14
CA VAL A 396 -2.82 -12.23 -17.89
C VAL A 396 -2.10 -11.24 -18.82
N ASP A 397 -1.04 -10.61 -18.33
CA ASP A 397 -0.26 -9.63 -19.09
C ASP A 397 0.66 -10.32 -20.12
N ILE A 398 1.20 -11.50 -19.79
CA ILE A 398 2.11 -12.26 -20.65
C ILE A 398 1.34 -13.00 -21.77
N PHE A 399 0.16 -13.56 -21.46
CA PHE A 399 -0.64 -14.35 -22.36
C PHE A 399 -2.07 -13.81 -22.53
N PRO A 400 -2.27 -12.57 -22.97
CA PRO A 400 -3.60 -11.94 -23.02
C PRO A 400 -4.59 -12.71 -23.89
N ASN A 401 -4.11 -13.38 -24.93
CA ASN A 401 -4.95 -14.16 -25.83
C ASN A 401 -5.56 -15.42 -25.17
N LEU A 402 -4.94 -15.95 -24.12
CA LEU A 402 -5.46 -17.10 -23.38
C LEU A 402 -6.79 -16.76 -22.70
N TYR A 403 -6.94 -15.52 -22.24
CA TYR A 403 -8.07 -15.03 -21.45
C TYR A 403 -9.17 -14.40 -22.30
N ARG A 404 -8.92 -14.06 -23.58
CA ARG A 404 -9.90 -13.42 -24.49
C ARG A 404 -11.13 -14.27 -24.80
N HIS A 405 -10.99 -15.60 -24.72
CA HIS A 405 -12.08 -16.54 -25.02
C HIS A 405 -12.90 -16.92 -23.77
N ALA A 406 -12.65 -16.27 -22.63
CA ALA A 406 -13.42 -16.48 -21.43
C ALA A 406 -14.86 -16.00 -21.61
N HIS A 407 -15.77 -16.58 -20.83
CA HIS A 407 -17.19 -16.23 -20.88
C HIS A 407 -17.39 -14.72 -20.67
N SER A 408 -18.35 -14.11 -21.36
CA SER A 408 -18.56 -12.65 -21.43
C SER A 408 -18.60 -11.94 -20.06
N TRP A 409 -19.14 -12.57 -19.03
CA TRP A 409 -19.18 -11.99 -17.67
C TRP A 409 -17.85 -12.12 -16.91
N LEU A 410 -16.96 -13.07 -17.28
CA LEU A 410 -15.62 -13.21 -16.71
C LEU A 410 -14.58 -12.33 -17.42
N GLY A 411 -14.86 -11.87 -18.63
CA GLY A 411 -13.93 -11.09 -19.45
C GLY A 411 -13.32 -9.90 -18.71
N PRO A 412 -14.11 -8.98 -18.13
CA PRO A 412 -13.59 -7.82 -17.39
C PRO A 412 -12.74 -8.21 -16.17
N PHE A 413 -13.06 -9.34 -15.53
CA PHE A 413 -12.30 -9.88 -14.40
C PHE A 413 -10.95 -10.44 -14.85
N LEU A 414 -10.94 -11.28 -15.88
CA LEU A 414 -9.74 -11.95 -16.39
C LEU A 414 -8.86 -11.06 -17.28
N SER A 415 -9.33 -9.87 -17.66
CA SER A 415 -8.54 -8.90 -18.42
C SER A 415 -7.61 -8.05 -17.57
N SER A 416 -7.70 -8.14 -16.23
CA SER A 416 -6.87 -7.38 -15.31
C SER A 416 -6.02 -8.32 -14.43
N SER A 417 -4.71 -8.27 -14.61
CA SER A 417 -3.75 -9.01 -13.80
C SER A 417 -3.87 -8.67 -12.30
N LEU A 418 -4.14 -7.42 -11.96
CA LEU A 418 -4.38 -6.99 -10.60
C LEU A 418 -5.62 -7.68 -10.00
N THR A 419 -6.71 -7.75 -10.77
CA THR A 419 -7.96 -8.38 -10.33
C THR A 419 -7.76 -9.87 -10.09
N VAL A 420 -7.12 -10.57 -11.02
CA VAL A 420 -6.83 -12.01 -10.89
C VAL A 420 -5.93 -12.28 -9.68
N THR A 421 -4.83 -11.53 -9.53
CA THR A 421 -3.94 -11.65 -8.36
C THR A 421 -4.69 -11.46 -7.06
N THR A 422 -5.50 -10.41 -6.98
CA THR A 422 -6.23 -10.05 -5.76
C THR A 422 -7.19 -11.16 -5.34
N VAL A 423 -8.00 -11.65 -6.28
CA VAL A 423 -8.99 -12.71 -5.98
C VAL A 423 -8.32 -14.02 -5.63
N LEU A 424 -7.25 -14.38 -6.33
CA LEU A 424 -6.48 -15.58 -6.00
C LEU A 424 -5.80 -15.45 -4.63
N ALA A 425 -5.19 -14.30 -4.33
CA ALA A 425 -4.55 -14.07 -3.03
C ALA A 425 -5.55 -14.20 -1.87
N ILE A 426 -6.74 -13.61 -2.01
CA ILE A 426 -7.81 -13.73 -1.01
C ILE A 426 -8.33 -15.16 -0.94
N GLY A 427 -8.70 -15.74 -2.09
CA GLY A 427 -9.28 -17.09 -2.14
C GLY A 427 -8.34 -18.15 -1.59
N LEU A 428 -7.09 -18.15 -2.04
CA LEU A 428 -6.07 -19.07 -1.53
C LEU A 428 -5.76 -18.83 -0.05
N ASN A 429 -5.68 -17.56 0.40
CA ASN A 429 -5.47 -17.27 1.82
C ASN A 429 -6.61 -17.83 2.68
N LEU A 430 -7.86 -17.68 2.25
CA LEU A 430 -9.02 -18.24 2.98
C LEU A 430 -8.99 -19.77 2.98
N ILE A 431 -8.71 -20.42 1.85
CA ILE A 431 -8.61 -21.88 1.72
C ILE A 431 -7.48 -22.41 2.60
N MET A 432 -6.30 -21.81 2.54
CA MET A 432 -5.11 -22.25 3.28
C MET A 432 -5.25 -22.05 4.80
N ARG A 433 -6.21 -21.26 5.26
CA ARG A 433 -6.54 -21.12 6.70
C ARG A 433 -7.41 -22.25 7.25
N ILE A 434 -7.98 -23.09 6.39
CA ILE A 434 -8.79 -24.24 6.83
C ILE A 434 -7.89 -25.22 7.59
N GLY A 435 -8.33 -25.64 8.77
CA GLY A 435 -7.62 -26.61 9.62
C GLY A 435 -6.52 -26.03 10.51
N ILE A 436 -6.30 -24.71 10.52
CA ILE A 436 -5.40 -24.07 11.50
C ILE A 436 -6.12 -23.98 12.85
N SER A 437 -5.57 -24.67 13.86
CA SER A 437 -6.06 -24.58 15.23
C SER A 437 -5.68 -23.22 15.83
N ARG A 438 -6.66 -22.51 16.39
CA ARG A 438 -6.42 -21.25 17.09
C ARG A 438 -5.95 -21.44 18.54
N ARG A 439 -5.79 -22.69 18.98
CA ARG A 439 -5.40 -23.04 20.34
C ARG A 439 -4.40 -24.17 20.31
N ALA A 440 -3.35 -24.05 21.11
CA ALA A 440 -2.38 -25.10 21.31
C ALA A 440 -1.99 -25.18 22.79
N ILE A 441 -1.62 -26.37 23.22
CA ILE A 441 -1.23 -26.64 24.62
C ILE A 441 0.14 -27.27 24.60
N LEU A 442 1.04 -26.76 25.45
CA LEU A 442 2.35 -27.31 25.74
C LEU A 442 2.39 -27.64 27.23
N LYS A 443 2.84 -28.83 27.58
CA LYS A 443 3.10 -29.26 28.95
C LYS A 443 4.59 -29.31 29.19
N LEU A 444 5.06 -28.69 30.25
CA LEU A 444 6.44 -28.62 30.65
C LEU A 444 6.57 -29.10 32.10
N ILE A 445 7.74 -29.60 32.46
CA ILE A 445 8.13 -29.87 33.85
C ILE A 445 9.12 -28.80 34.26
N SER A 446 8.84 -28.10 35.36
CA SER A 446 9.70 -27.04 35.87
C SER A 446 11.10 -27.59 36.18
N GLY A 447 12.15 -26.94 35.68
CA GLY A 447 13.56 -27.34 35.85
C GLY A 447 14.07 -28.35 34.79
N GLU A 448 13.20 -29.07 34.08
CA GLU A 448 13.61 -30.06 33.07
C GLU A 448 13.41 -29.58 31.63
N HIS A 449 12.76 -28.43 31.41
CA HIS A 449 12.47 -27.93 30.09
C HIS A 449 13.69 -27.25 29.45
N SER A 450 13.80 -27.40 28.13
CA SER A 450 14.75 -26.63 27.33
C SER A 450 14.07 -25.37 26.76
N SER A 451 14.75 -24.24 26.79
CA SER A 451 14.31 -23.00 26.10
C SER A 451 14.00 -23.22 24.62
N ASP A 452 14.70 -24.18 23.99
CA ASP A 452 14.46 -24.59 22.61
C ASP A 452 13.07 -25.23 22.40
N THR A 453 12.53 -25.92 23.41
CA THR A 453 11.18 -26.52 23.35
C THR A 453 10.10 -25.43 23.28
N ILE A 454 10.21 -24.39 24.12
CA ILE A 454 9.30 -23.24 24.10
C ILE A 454 9.44 -22.47 22.78
N PHE A 455 10.68 -22.26 22.34
CA PHE A 455 10.97 -21.54 21.11
C PHE A 455 10.35 -22.24 19.90
N ARG A 456 10.62 -23.52 19.69
CA ARG A 456 10.06 -24.31 18.57
C ARG A 456 8.54 -24.35 18.60
N PHE A 457 7.94 -24.60 19.77
CA PHE A 457 6.48 -24.60 19.93
C PHE A 457 5.85 -23.28 19.47
N MET A 458 6.41 -22.15 19.91
CA MET A 458 5.89 -20.84 19.56
C MET A 458 6.22 -20.42 18.12
N GLU A 459 7.36 -20.83 17.60
CA GLU A 459 7.75 -20.54 16.22
C GLU A 459 6.84 -21.27 15.22
N ASP A 460 6.59 -22.58 15.42
CA ASP A 460 5.69 -23.39 14.60
C ASP A 460 4.25 -22.83 14.63
N LEU A 461 3.76 -22.49 15.83
CA LEU A 461 2.44 -21.89 15.97
C LEU A 461 2.38 -20.51 15.34
N GLY A 462 3.37 -19.67 15.59
CA GLY A 462 3.45 -18.32 15.06
C GLY A 462 3.46 -18.30 13.53
N ALA A 463 4.21 -19.24 12.92
CA ALA A 463 4.22 -19.43 11.48
C ALA A 463 2.85 -19.84 10.95
N GLY A 464 2.23 -20.89 11.53
CA GLY A 464 0.91 -21.35 11.14
C GLY A 464 -0.20 -20.29 11.31
N TRP A 465 -0.10 -19.46 12.33
CA TRP A 465 -1.03 -18.35 12.59
C TRP A 465 -0.74 -17.11 11.76
N GLY A 466 0.45 -17.00 11.14
CA GLY A 466 0.91 -15.78 10.49
C GLY A 466 1.10 -14.65 11.52
N ALA A 467 1.59 -14.98 12.71
CA ALA A 467 1.81 -14.02 13.76
C ALA A 467 3.03 -13.13 13.46
N ARG A 468 3.08 -11.95 14.07
CA ARG A 468 4.25 -11.05 13.95
C ARG A 468 5.44 -11.65 14.68
N LYS A 469 6.63 -11.57 14.05
CA LYS A 469 7.87 -12.11 14.63
C LYS A 469 8.19 -11.56 16.01
N ASP A 470 8.06 -10.24 16.18
CA ASP A 470 8.34 -9.56 17.45
C ASP A 470 7.40 -10.02 18.58
N VAL A 471 6.12 -10.24 18.28
CA VAL A 471 5.14 -10.74 19.27
C VAL A 471 5.48 -12.16 19.68
N VAL A 472 5.83 -13.03 18.73
CA VAL A 472 6.22 -14.41 19.01
C VAL A 472 7.50 -14.44 19.85
N HIS A 473 8.52 -13.63 19.51
CA HIS A 473 9.76 -13.55 20.26
C HIS A 473 9.54 -13.00 21.69
N ARG A 474 8.70 -11.97 21.86
CA ARG A 474 8.33 -11.46 23.20
C ARG A 474 7.62 -12.54 24.02
N ALA A 475 6.72 -13.29 23.39
CA ALA A 475 6.02 -14.39 24.05
C ALA A 475 6.97 -15.51 24.47
N VAL A 476 7.92 -15.90 23.60
CA VAL A 476 8.98 -16.88 23.93
C VAL A 476 9.80 -16.40 25.11
N ALA A 477 10.28 -15.15 25.08
CA ALA A 477 11.05 -14.56 26.17
C ALA A 477 10.24 -14.57 27.48
N ALA A 478 8.99 -14.10 27.47
CA ALA A 478 8.13 -14.09 28.64
C ALA A 478 7.87 -15.50 29.20
N MET A 479 7.70 -16.51 28.35
CA MET A 479 7.48 -17.89 28.80
C MET A 479 8.74 -18.52 29.39
N ASN A 480 9.92 -18.26 28.81
CA ASN A 480 11.18 -18.72 29.37
C ASN A 480 11.44 -18.08 30.74
N GLU A 481 11.32 -16.75 30.84
CA GLU A 481 11.47 -16.05 32.12
C GLU A 481 10.46 -16.52 33.16
N PHE A 482 9.23 -16.83 32.75
CA PHE A 482 8.22 -17.36 33.66
C PHE A 482 8.60 -18.74 34.18
N ALA A 483 9.11 -19.62 33.31
CA ALA A 483 9.57 -20.94 33.71
C ALA A 483 10.75 -20.87 34.68
N GLU A 484 11.71 -19.95 34.48
CA GLU A 484 12.79 -19.65 35.40
C GLU A 484 12.27 -19.12 36.76
N ALA A 485 11.28 -18.20 36.71
CA ALA A 485 10.68 -17.67 37.94
C ALA A 485 10.08 -18.77 38.83
N ILE A 486 9.43 -19.77 38.22
CA ILE A 486 8.88 -20.93 38.96
C ILE A 486 9.99 -21.74 39.63
N VAL A 487 11.11 -21.99 38.95
CA VAL A 487 12.28 -22.67 39.52
C VAL A 487 12.84 -21.88 40.70
N HIS A 488 13.04 -20.58 40.55
CA HIS A 488 13.55 -19.71 41.61
C HIS A 488 12.59 -19.56 42.79
N CYS A 489 11.29 -19.84 42.61
CA CYS A 489 10.32 -19.93 43.71
C CYS A 489 10.38 -21.29 44.45
N GLY A 490 11.30 -22.18 44.11
CA GLY A 490 11.42 -23.52 44.73
C GLY A 490 10.35 -24.51 44.29
N MET A 491 9.76 -24.30 43.12
CA MET A 491 8.69 -25.15 42.57
C MET A 491 9.23 -26.05 41.43
N GLU A 492 10.42 -26.63 41.59
CA GLU A 492 11.01 -27.58 40.64
C GLU A 492 10.19 -28.89 40.57
N GLY A 493 10.20 -29.53 39.40
CA GLY A 493 9.50 -30.80 39.13
C GLY A 493 7.98 -30.70 39.00
N ARG A 494 7.40 -29.50 39.04
CA ARG A 494 5.94 -29.31 38.86
C ARG A 494 5.54 -29.19 37.40
N GLU A 495 4.35 -29.73 37.07
CA GLU A 495 3.78 -29.58 35.73
C GLU A 495 3.31 -28.14 35.53
N ILE A 496 3.76 -27.53 34.41
CA ILE A 496 3.31 -26.24 33.91
C ILE A 496 2.56 -26.47 32.61
N VAL A 497 1.30 -26.07 32.56
CA VAL A 497 0.46 -26.17 31.35
C VAL A 497 0.39 -24.79 30.69
N LEU A 498 1.00 -24.66 29.52
CA LEU A 498 0.97 -23.46 28.68
C LEU A 498 -0.09 -23.64 27.61
N LYS A 499 -1.10 -22.77 27.59
CA LYS A 499 -2.14 -22.75 26.55
C LYS A 499 -2.05 -21.46 25.77
N ALA A 500 -1.57 -21.55 24.52
CA ALA A 500 -1.53 -20.44 23.59
C ALA A 500 -2.84 -20.33 22.82
N ILE A 501 -3.39 -19.11 22.73
CA ILE A 501 -4.64 -18.78 22.02
C ILE A 501 -4.38 -17.56 21.16
N PHE A 502 -4.65 -17.67 19.86
CA PHE A 502 -4.44 -16.58 18.89
C PHE A 502 -5.75 -16.19 18.20
N ASP A 503 -6.06 -14.89 18.15
CA ASP A 503 -7.29 -14.35 17.56
C ASP A 503 -7.07 -13.28 16.48
N GLU A 504 -5.85 -13.18 15.93
CA GLU A 504 -5.40 -12.17 14.94
C GLU A 504 -5.16 -10.76 15.50
N LEU A 505 -5.74 -10.44 16.65
CA LEU A 505 -5.58 -9.16 17.35
C LEU A 505 -4.65 -9.28 18.53
N SER A 506 -4.63 -10.46 19.12
CA SER A 506 -3.89 -10.73 20.33
C SER A 506 -3.40 -12.17 20.36
N LEU A 507 -2.25 -12.36 20.97
CA LEU A 507 -1.75 -13.63 21.42
C LEU A 507 -1.93 -13.69 22.94
N ASN A 508 -2.72 -14.64 23.40
CA ASN A 508 -2.98 -14.87 24.81
C ASN A 508 -2.32 -16.17 25.23
N ILE A 509 -1.46 -16.13 26.23
CA ILE A 509 -0.83 -17.32 26.81
C ILE A 509 -1.36 -17.48 28.22
N ARG A 510 -2.07 -18.58 28.44
CA ARG A 510 -2.54 -18.98 29.75
C ARG A 510 -1.60 -20.01 30.32
N ILE A 511 -1.03 -19.72 31.46
CA ILE A 511 -0.14 -20.58 32.21
C ILE A 511 -0.89 -21.07 33.44
N THR A 512 -0.92 -22.38 33.65
CA THR A 512 -1.55 -23.00 34.83
C THR A 512 -0.54 -23.92 35.50
N TYR A 513 -0.37 -23.78 36.80
CA TYR A 513 0.55 -24.58 37.63
C TYR A 513 0.01 -24.70 39.06
N GLU A 514 0.54 -25.65 39.83
CA GLU A 514 0.22 -25.82 41.24
C GLU A 514 1.26 -25.09 42.10
N GLY A 515 0.78 -24.17 42.96
CA GLY A 515 1.64 -23.42 43.87
C GLY A 515 1.25 -21.96 44.08
N PRO A 516 2.04 -21.20 44.85
CA PRO A 516 1.80 -19.78 45.10
C PRO A 516 2.00 -18.95 43.82
N PRO A 517 1.35 -17.78 43.72
CA PRO A 517 1.51 -16.91 42.58
C PRO A 517 2.92 -16.32 42.51
N VAL A 518 3.48 -16.25 41.29
CA VAL A 518 4.72 -15.52 41.00
C VAL A 518 4.43 -14.00 41.06
N GLU A 519 5.34 -13.24 41.64
CA GLU A 519 5.26 -11.77 41.71
C GLU A 519 5.75 -11.14 40.41
N PHE A 520 5.07 -10.08 39.93
CA PHE A 520 5.39 -9.32 38.71
C PHE A 520 5.63 -7.84 39.07
N PRO A 521 6.77 -7.46 39.64
CA PRO A 521 7.03 -6.08 40.06
C PRO A 521 7.04 -5.10 38.86
N GLU A 522 6.66 -3.84 39.13
CA GLU A 522 6.69 -2.77 38.13
C GLU A 522 8.09 -2.15 37.99
N GLU A 523 8.80 -2.07 39.09
CA GLU A 523 10.15 -1.53 39.14
C GLU A 523 11.19 -2.67 39.12
N ARG A 524 12.31 -2.40 38.47
CA ARG A 524 13.42 -3.36 38.39
C ARG A 524 13.98 -3.61 39.76
N PRO A 525 14.05 -4.87 40.23
CA PRO A 525 14.69 -5.21 41.48
C PRO A 525 16.16 -4.79 41.50
N ASP A 526 16.66 -4.39 42.70
CA ASP A 526 18.05 -4.02 42.86
C ASP A 526 18.96 -5.25 42.69
N MET A 527 19.95 -5.15 41.82
CA MET A 527 20.91 -6.22 41.56
C MET A 527 21.78 -6.53 42.80
N ALA A 528 22.01 -5.58 43.70
CA ALA A 528 22.74 -5.80 44.91
C ALA A 528 22.00 -6.73 45.91
N ALA A 529 20.67 -6.71 45.89
CA ALA A 529 19.83 -7.56 46.73
C ALA A 529 19.80 -9.05 46.28
N ILE A 530 20.23 -9.35 45.07
CA ILE A 530 20.21 -10.72 44.51
C ILE A 530 21.15 -11.66 45.28
N VAL A 531 22.23 -11.13 45.85
CA VAL A 531 23.24 -11.93 46.58
C VAL A 531 22.70 -12.40 47.93
N ASP A 532 21.86 -11.60 48.58
CA ASP A 532 21.38 -11.83 49.93
C ASP A 532 19.93 -12.38 50.04
N ASP A 533 19.16 -12.32 48.97
CA ASP A 533 17.74 -12.72 48.95
C ASP A 533 17.47 -13.80 47.89
N PRO A 534 17.16 -15.06 48.28
CA PRO A 534 16.81 -16.13 47.36
C PRO A 534 15.60 -15.83 46.45
N GLY A 535 14.70 -14.95 46.91
CA GLY A 535 13.53 -14.52 46.14
C GLY A 535 13.82 -13.41 45.12
N ALA A 536 14.98 -12.78 45.15
CA ALA A 536 15.30 -11.65 44.25
C ALA A 536 15.40 -12.08 42.80
N LEU A 537 15.90 -13.28 42.51
CA LEU A 537 15.95 -13.85 41.17
C LEU A 537 14.53 -14.11 40.62
N ALA A 538 13.63 -14.66 41.40
CA ALA A 538 12.24 -14.87 41.04
C ALA A 538 11.53 -13.54 40.69
N ARG A 539 11.77 -12.49 41.51
CA ARG A 539 11.23 -11.16 41.24
C ARG A 539 11.84 -10.52 39.98
N MET A 540 13.14 -10.77 39.70
CA MET A 540 13.76 -10.29 38.45
C MET A 540 13.15 -10.95 37.24
N SER A 541 12.99 -12.26 37.22
CA SER A 541 12.31 -12.96 36.12
C SER A 541 10.85 -12.51 36.00
N GLY A 542 10.14 -12.29 37.12
CA GLY A 542 8.79 -11.73 37.12
C GLY A 542 8.72 -10.32 36.50
N PHE A 543 9.69 -9.45 36.81
CA PHE A 543 9.83 -8.13 36.17
C PHE A 543 10.05 -8.25 34.67
N LEU A 544 10.91 -9.17 34.21
CA LEU A 544 11.16 -9.40 32.79
C LEU A 544 9.90 -9.92 32.06
N VAL A 545 9.16 -10.85 32.66
CA VAL A 545 7.85 -11.27 32.13
C VAL A 545 6.93 -10.07 31.92
N ARG A 546 6.83 -9.19 32.93
CA ARG A 546 6.02 -7.97 32.83
C ARG A 546 6.50 -7.03 31.73
N HIS A 547 7.80 -6.92 31.55
CA HIS A 547 8.39 -6.07 30.52
C HIS A 547 8.10 -6.58 29.09
N TYR A 548 8.03 -7.90 28.89
CA TYR A 548 7.73 -8.49 27.59
C TYR A 548 6.23 -8.55 27.27
N THR A 549 5.36 -8.41 28.25
CA THR A 549 3.89 -8.54 28.09
C THR A 549 3.19 -7.19 28.11
N ASP A 550 2.08 -7.08 27.39
CA ASP A 550 1.28 -5.85 27.39
C ASP A 550 0.31 -5.80 28.58
N ARG A 551 -0.19 -6.98 29.04
CA ARG A 551 -1.03 -7.12 30.25
C ARG A 551 -0.82 -8.47 30.89
N ILE A 552 -0.87 -8.51 32.23
CA ILE A 552 -0.81 -9.72 33.04
C ILE A 552 -2.00 -9.74 33.97
N ASN A 553 -2.71 -10.88 34.00
CA ASN A 553 -3.73 -11.15 34.99
C ASN A 553 -3.38 -12.42 35.74
N VAL A 554 -3.43 -12.38 37.07
CA VAL A 554 -3.16 -13.52 37.95
C VAL A 554 -4.43 -13.83 38.71
N SER A 555 -4.83 -15.09 38.69
CA SER A 555 -5.94 -15.61 39.49
C SER A 555 -5.53 -16.92 40.15
N ARG A 556 -6.06 -17.17 41.36
CA ARG A 556 -5.83 -18.41 42.11
C ARG A 556 -7.18 -19.05 42.41
N GLU A 557 -7.29 -20.31 42.05
CA GLU A 557 -8.44 -21.15 42.36
C GLU A 557 -7.90 -22.39 43.08
N ASP A 558 -8.26 -22.53 44.36
CA ASP A 558 -7.76 -23.58 45.26
C ASP A 558 -6.22 -23.59 45.33
N ASP A 559 -5.58 -24.72 44.97
CA ASP A 559 -4.13 -24.89 44.94
C ASP A 559 -3.46 -24.59 43.57
N ARG A 560 -4.29 -24.20 42.58
CA ARG A 560 -3.83 -23.87 41.22
C ARG A 560 -3.77 -22.38 40.99
N THR A 561 -2.62 -21.94 40.48
CA THR A 561 -2.41 -20.56 40.04
C THR A 561 -2.52 -20.51 38.52
N ARG A 562 -3.27 -19.53 38.06
CA ARG A 562 -3.45 -19.22 36.64
C ARG A 562 -2.93 -17.83 36.35
N VAL A 563 -2.03 -17.73 35.37
CA VAL A 563 -1.47 -16.48 34.87
C VAL A 563 -1.87 -16.34 33.39
N ASP A 564 -2.59 -15.29 33.05
CA ASP A 564 -2.95 -14.95 31.68
C ASP A 564 -2.01 -13.81 31.19
N LEU A 565 -1.11 -14.11 30.25
CA LEU A 565 -0.23 -13.16 29.58
C LEU A 565 -0.88 -12.73 28.28
N HIS A 566 -1.00 -11.43 28.07
CA HIS A 566 -1.61 -10.84 26.88
C HIS A 566 -0.59 -10.05 26.08
N PHE A 567 -0.55 -10.30 24.75
CA PHE A 567 0.30 -9.61 23.79
C PHE A 567 -0.57 -9.03 22.68
N ASP A 568 -0.51 -7.72 22.48
CA ASP A 568 -1.17 -7.04 21.38
C ASP A 568 -0.48 -7.39 20.04
N HIS A 569 -1.29 -7.81 19.05
CA HIS A 569 -0.79 -8.33 17.77
C HIS A 569 -1.09 -7.40 16.59
#